data_38ef2039171fdd943b2eab8d87465b32
#
_entry.id   38ef2039171fdd943b2eab8d87465b32
#
_cell.length_a   1.000
_cell.length_b   1.000
_cell.length_c   1.000
_cell.angle_alpha   90.00
_cell.angle_beta   90.00
_cell.angle_gamma   90.00
#
_symmetry.space_group_name_H-M   'P 1'
#
loop_
_entity.id
_entity.type
_entity.pdbx_description
1 polymer ?
#
loop_
_entity_poly.entity_id
_entity_poly.type
_entity_poly.pdbx_seq_one_letter_code
_entity_poly.pdbx_strand_id
1 'polypeptide(L)'
;MDGQSKHFRFISRLAVAVILAATLRIAGTGWAAPEDVIEEIIAQVNDRVIVLSEYNRSLESLRQELEQSGATGLELESRFREESQNVLRELVDHELLVQKALELGLNADTDVVKRLDEIRQSMNLPTMEALEEAVAGQGMIYEDFKQNLRDSFLTQWVIQREVGSRIQVAPEEIKAYYDGHQGDLVQPEGVELQQILISTEEKTAEELPALRQKAAEVLAKAKAGEDFAALARQNSDDASAGRAGNVGFIESASLSPEIAAAIASLERNSISDIIETRYGLMILKVLSRTQGGVPTLAESETRIHERLYLERIQPAMREYLTTLRQEGFISIKPGYVDSGAIPAQASIR
;
A
#
# COMPACT_ATOMS: atom_id res chain seq x y z
N MET A 1 -14.39 -11.87 -10.37
CA MET A 1 -13.11 -11.85 -11.11
C MET A 1 -12.00 -11.24 -10.21
N ASP A 2 -11.90 -11.74 -8.97
CA ASP A 2 -11.09 -11.12 -7.88
C ASP A 2 -9.79 -11.85 -7.50
N GLY A 3 -9.37 -12.82 -8.27
CA GLY A 3 -8.23 -13.68 -7.89
C GLY A 3 -6.83 -13.21 -8.33
N GLN A 4 -6.72 -12.24 -9.20
CA GLN A 4 -5.45 -12.00 -9.91
C GLN A 4 -4.59 -10.81 -9.40
N SER A 5 -5.11 -9.95 -8.56
CA SER A 5 -4.35 -8.79 -8.06
C SER A 5 -3.47 -9.10 -6.83
N LYS A 6 -3.59 -10.31 -6.27
CA LYS A 6 -3.00 -10.64 -4.97
C LYS A 6 -1.49 -10.93 -4.99
N HIS A 7 -0.97 -11.52 -6.07
CA HIS A 7 0.43 -11.97 -6.10
C HIS A 7 1.47 -10.86 -6.26
N PHE A 8 1.13 -9.75 -6.91
CA PHE A 8 2.08 -8.63 -7.02
C PHE A 8 2.21 -7.80 -5.73
N ARG A 9 1.22 -7.90 -4.85
CA ARG A 9 1.19 -7.18 -3.57
C ARG A 9 2.14 -7.76 -2.52
N PHE A 10 2.51 -9.03 -2.62
CA PHE A 10 3.34 -9.70 -1.63
C PHE A 10 4.81 -9.23 -1.70
N ILE A 11 5.37 -9.05 -2.89
CA ILE A 11 6.77 -8.59 -3.06
C ILE A 11 6.98 -7.15 -2.59
N SER A 12 5.94 -6.28 -2.67
CA SER A 12 6.04 -4.88 -2.22
C SER A 12 5.63 -4.65 -0.77
N ARG A 13 5.02 -5.63 -0.08
CA ARG A 13 4.39 -5.45 1.23
C ARG A 13 5.17 -5.93 2.43
N LEU A 14 6.25 -6.65 2.24
CA LEU A 14 7.14 -7.07 3.35
C LEU A 14 7.75 -5.90 4.14
N ALA A 15 7.60 -4.67 3.66
CA ALA A 15 8.22 -3.48 4.23
C ALA A 15 7.27 -2.55 5.02
N VAL A 16 5.95 -2.77 5.10
CA VAL A 16 5.02 -1.70 5.58
C VAL A 16 3.99 -2.13 6.62
N ALA A 17 3.89 -3.38 7.03
CA ALA A 17 2.90 -3.78 8.05
C ALA A 17 3.45 -3.70 9.48
N VAL A 18 3.73 -2.49 9.97
CA VAL A 18 4.04 -2.21 11.37
C VAL A 18 3.13 -1.10 11.88
N ILE A 19 1.95 -1.46 12.38
CA ILE A 19 1.11 -0.55 13.20
C ILE A 19 0.47 -1.33 14.34
N LEU A 20 0.87 -0.95 15.53
CA LEU A 20 0.19 -0.83 16.82
C LEU A 20 -0.83 -1.90 17.23
N ALA A 21 -0.44 -2.73 18.20
CA ALA A 21 -1.34 -3.15 19.28
C ALA A 21 -0.54 -3.32 20.57
N ALA A 22 -0.60 -2.33 21.45
CA ALA A 22 -0.09 -2.43 22.81
C ALA A 22 -1.06 -3.26 23.65
N THR A 23 -0.64 -4.43 24.13
CA THR A 23 -1.23 -5.07 25.31
C THR A 23 -0.14 -5.63 26.22
N LEU A 24 -0.08 -5.03 27.37
CA LEU A 24 0.64 -5.35 28.59
C LEU A 24 0.44 -6.82 29.01
N ARG A 25 1.53 -7.61 29.13
CA ARG A 25 1.54 -8.78 30.04
C ARG A 25 2.89 -8.99 30.72
N ILE A 26 2.76 -9.30 31.98
CA ILE A 26 3.69 -9.39 33.08
C ILE A 26 4.51 -10.68 33.04
N ALA A 27 5.79 -10.51 33.37
CA ALA A 27 6.82 -11.38 33.89
C ALA A 27 6.53 -12.88 34.16
N GLY A 28 7.37 -13.71 33.57
CA GLY A 28 7.73 -15.03 34.03
C GLY A 28 9.21 -15.26 33.74
N THR A 29 10.07 -15.14 34.76
CA THR A 29 11.50 -15.40 34.69
C THR A 29 11.72 -16.90 34.60
N GLY A 30 12.07 -17.38 33.41
CA GLY A 30 12.69 -18.69 33.21
C GLY A 30 13.93 -18.46 32.35
N TRP A 31 15.11 -18.54 32.92
CA TRP A 31 16.34 -18.68 32.16
C TRP A 31 16.32 -20.07 31.52
N ALA A 32 15.85 -20.19 30.31
CA ALA A 32 16.17 -21.29 29.44
C ALA A 32 17.58 -21.01 28.89
N ALA A 33 18.48 -21.99 29.01
CA ALA A 33 19.73 -21.97 28.28
C ALA A 33 19.44 -21.82 26.78
N PRO A 34 20.31 -21.14 25.97
CA PRO A 34 20.10 -21.11 24.53
C PRO A 34 20.13 -22.57 24.06
N GLU A 35 18.97 -23.08 23.60
CA GLU A 35 18.95 -24.26 22.75
C GLU A 35 19.80 -23.89 21.53
N ASP A 36 20.83 -24.72 21.23
CA ASP A 36 21.49 -24.64 19.94
C ASP A 36 20.42 -24.87 18.86
N VAL A 37 19.92 -23.80 18.31
CA VAL A 37 18.96 -23.85 17.20
C VAL A 37 19.73 -24.35 16.01
N ILE A 38 19.67 -25.67 15.78
CA ILE A 38 20.19 -26.28 14.55
C ILE A 38 19.21 -25.83 13.45
N GLU A 39 19.61 -24.80 12.71
CA GLU A 39 18.85 -24.32 11.54
C GLU A 39 18.74 -25.44 10.51
N GLU A 40 17.50 -25.82 10.18
CA GLU A 40 17.22 -26.83 9.17
C GLU A 40 17.18 -26.18 7.79
N ILE A 41 18.05 -26.62 6.89
CA ILE A 41 18.00 -26.21 5.48
C ILE A 41 16.87 -26.99 4.79
N ILE A 42 15.89 -26.27 4.24
CA ILE A 42 14.72 -26.83 3.53
C ILE A 42 14.82 -26.70 2.03
N ALA A 43 15.57 -25.71 1.53
CA ALA A 43 15.85 -25.56 0.12
C ALA A 43 17.24 -24.95 -0.10
N GLN A 44 17.83 -25.22 -1.26
CA GLN A 44 19.02 -24.55 -1.77
C GLN A 44 18.72 -23.93 -3.12
N VAL A 45 19.08 -22.66 -3.31
CA VAL A 45 18.91 -21.90 -4.54
C VAL A 45 20.28 -21.34 -4.93
N ASN A 46 20.94 -21.96 -5.90
CA ASN A 46 22.35 -21.71 -6.24
C ASN A 46 23.25 -21.77 -5.00
N ASP A 47 23.88 -20.65 -4.63
CA ASP A 47 24.79 -20.55 -3.49
C ASP A 47 24.10 -20.17 -2.18
N ARG A 48 22.78 -19.94 -2.19
CA ARG A 48 22.00 -19.55 -1.01
C ARG A 48 21.11 -20.69 -0.53
N VAL A 49 20.78 -20.64 0.75
CA VAL A 49 19.92 -21.64 1.38
C VAL A 49 18.72 -20.96 2.00
N ILE A 50 17.57 -21.63 1.92
CA ILE A 50 16.35 -21.26 2.63
C ILE A 50 16.23 -22.20 3.83
N VAL A 51 16.08 -21.60 5.00
CA VAL A 51 16.04 -22.33 6.26
C VAL A 51 14.62 -22.42 6.81
N LEU A 52 14.38 -23.40 7.70
CA LEU A 52 13.05 -23.65 8.25
C LEU A 52 12.50 -22.46 9.03
N SER A 53 13.35 -21.73 9.75
CA SER A 53 12.92 -20.55 10.50
C SER A 53 12.40 -19.43 9.60
N GLU A 54 13.02 -19.23 8.44
CA GLU A 54 12.59 -18.27 7.43
C GLU A 54 11.23 -18.68 6.82
N TYR A 55 11.07 -19.94 6.46
CA TYR A 55 9.82 -20.49 5.96
C TYR A 55 8.68 -20.34 6.96
N ASN A 56 8.94 -20.67 8.24
CA ASN A 56 7.94 -20.52 9.29
C ASN A 56 7.56 -19.06 9.54
N ARG A 57 8.52 -18.12 9.49
CA ARG A 57 8.24 -16.68 9.54
C ARG A 57 7.33 -16.22 8.39
N SER A 58 7.58 -16.72 7.19
CA SER A 58 6.75 -16.39 6.03
C SER A 58 5.32 -16.93 6.16
N LEU A 59 5.16 -18.13 6.71
CA LEU A 59 3.85 -18.71 7.03
C LEU A 59 3.09 -17.88 8.09
N GLU A 60 3.79 -17.44 9.14
CA GLU A 60 3.20 -16.60 10.17
C GLU A 60 2.80 -15.23 9.63
N SER A 61 3.64 -14.62 8.80
CA SER A 61 3.33 -13.35 8.12
C SER A 61 2.11 -13.48 7.19
N LEU A 62 1.99 -14.59 6.47
CA LEU A 62 0.81 -14.90 5.66
C LEU A 62 -0.45 -14.99 6.52
N ARG A 63 -0.39 -15.68 7.66
CA ARG A 63 -1.53 -15.79 8.58
C ARG A 63 -1.97 -14.42 9.08
N GLN A 64 -1.02 -13.60 9.53
CA GLN A 64 -1.29 -12.24 10.00
C GLN A 64 -1.89 -11.34 8.90
N GLU A 65 -1.41 -11.44 7.66
CA GLU A 65 -1.97 -10.71 6.52
C GLU A 65 -3.43 -11.12 6.26
N LEU A 66 -3.73 -12.41 6.32
CA LEU A 66 -5.10 -12.92 6.15
C LEU A 66 -6.02 -12.41 7.26
N GLU A 67 -5.57 -12.41 8.52
CA GLU A 67 -6.31 -11.86 9.65
C GLU A 67 -6.56 -10.36 9.50
N GLN A 68 -5.54 -9.58 9.12
CA GLN A 68 -5.67 -8.14 8.87
C GLN A 68 -6.60 -7.84 7.68
N SER A 69 -6.72 -8.74 6.71
CA SER A 69 -7.68 -8.63 5.60
C SER A 69 -9.12 -8.95 6.01
N GLY A 70 -9.35 -9.29 7.28
CA GLY A 70 -10.66 -9.59 7.87
C GLY A 70 -11.06 -11.06 7.78
N ALA A 71 -10.19 -11.97 7.32
CA ALA A 71 -10.49 -13.40 7.31
C ALA A 71 -10.49 -13.96 8.74
N THR A 72 -11.51 -14.74 9.10
CA THR A 72 -11.65 -15.33 10.43
C THR A 72 -12.18 -16.78 10.36
N GLY A 73 -11.90 -17.57 11.40
CA GLY A 73 -12.45 -18.91 11.53
C GLY A 73 -12.16 -19.84 10.36
N LEU A 74 -13.18 -20.47 9.80
CA LEU A 74 -13.04 -21.43 8.70
C LEU A 74 -12.54 -20.79 7.40
N GLU A 75 -12.87 -19.54 7.14
CA GLU A 75 -12.37 -18.80 5.97
C GLU A 75 -10.87 -18.60 6.07
N LEU A 76 -10.36 -18.15 7.23
CA LEU A 76 -8.94 -18.01 7.49
C LEU A 76 -8.18 -19.31 7.24
N GLU A 77 -8.65 -20.41 7.82
CA GLU A 77 -7.99 -21.72 7.67
C GLU A 77 -8.02 -22.24 6.22
N SER A 78 -9.11 -21.98 5.48
CA SER A 78 -9.21 -22.37 4.07
C SER A 78 -8.24 -21.58 3.20
N ARG A 79 -8.22 -20.26 3.35
CA ARG A 79 -7.32 -19.38 2.60
C ARG A 79 -5.86 -19.63 2.96
N PHE A 80 -5.57 -19.79 4.24
CA PHE A 80 -4.21 -20.10 4.70
C PHE A 80 -3.70 -21.42 4.09
N ARG A 81 -4.51 -22.47 4.07
CA ARG A 81 -4.15 -23.76 3.45
C ARG A 81 -3.87 -23.64 1.96
N GLU A 82 -4.66 -22.84 1.25
CA GLU A 82 -4.47 -22.60 -0.18
C GLU A 82 -3.22 -21.78 -0.47
N GLU A 83 -3.04 -20.65 0.24
CA GLU A 83 -1.97 -19.70 -0.03
C GLU A 83 -0.60 -20.21 0.50
N SER A 84 -0.58 -20.98 1.61
CA SER A 84 0.65 -21.55 2.19
C SER A 84 1.39 -22.51 1.25
N GLN A 85 0.70 -23.15 0.30
CA GLN A 85 1.33 -24.01 -0.71
C GLN A 85 2.30 -23.26 -1.63
N ASN A 86 2.19 -21.93 -1.68
CA ASN A 86 3.01 -21.09 -2.53
C ASN A 86 4.19 -20.44 -1.79
N VAL A 87 4.23 -20.51 -0.46
CA VAL A 87 5.25 -19.81 0.35
C VAL A 87 6.66 -20.22 -0.04
N LEU A 88 6.92 -21.54 -0.18
CA LEU A 88 8.27 -21.99 -0.56
C LEU A 88 8.62 -21.57 -2.00
N ARG A 89 7.67 -21.59 -2.92
CA ARG A 89 7.88 -21.06 -4.27
C ARG A 89 8.27 -19.58 -4.25
N GLU A 90 7.58 -18.79 -3.44
CA GLU A 90 7.83 -17.35 -3.33
C GLU A 90 9.20 -17.05 -2.73
N LEU A 91 9.64 -17.82 -1.74
CA LEU A 91 10.99 -17.71 -1.19
C LEU A 91 12.06 -18.08 -2.24
N VAL A 92 11.86 -19.16 -3.00
CA VAL A 92 12.77 -19.54 -4.10
C VAL A 92 12.82 -18.44 -5.17
N ASP A 93 11.67 -17.92 -5.59
CA ASP A 93 11.59 -16.85 -6.60
C ASP A 93 12.26 -15.57 -6.10
N HIS A 94 12.08 -15.24 -4.82
CA HIS A 94 12.72 -14.10 -4.19
C HIS A 94 14.26 -14.24 -4.21
N GLU A 95 14.79 -15.39 -3.80
CA GLU A 95 16.23 -15.65 -3.81
C GLU A 95 16.84 -15.57 -5.22
N LEU A 96 16.13 -16.08 -6.24
CA LEU A 96 16.56 -15.97 -7.63
C LEU A 96 16.64 -14.50 -8.09
N LEU A 97 15.65 -13.69 -7.71
CA LEU A 97 15.63 -12.26 -8.04
C LEU A 97 16.74 -11.48 -7.32
N VAL A 98 16.99 -11.75 -6.04
CA VAL A 98 18.08 -11.12 -5.28
C VAL A 98 19.45 -11.47 -5.90
N GLN A 99 19.68 -12.73 -6.22
CA GLN A 99 20.92 -13.15 -6.87
C GLN A 99 21.07 -12.48 -8.24
N LYS A 100 19.99 -12.39 -9.02
CA LYS A 100 20.01 -11.69 -10.30
C LYS A 100 20.36 -10.20 -10.15
N ALA A 101 19.86 -9.55 -9.09
CA ALA A 101 20.24 -8.17 -8.79
C ALA A 101 21.75 -8.03 -8.54
N LEU A 102 22.33 -8.95 -7.77
CA LEU A 102 23.76 -8.97 -7.47
C LEU A 102 24.60 -9.24 -8.72
N GLU A 103 24.18 -10.17 -9.59
CA GLU A 103 24.82 -10.42 -10.90
C GLU A 103 24.82 -9.17 -11.79
N LEU A 104 23.74 -8.38 -11.74
CA LEU A 104 23.60 -7.12 -12.49
C LEU A 104 24.38 -5.95 -11.86
N GLY A 105 25.06 -6.19 -10.71
CA GLY A 105 25.81 -5.17 -9.99
C GLY A 105 24.94 -4.11 -9.31
N LEU A 106 23.67 -4.42 -9.00
CA LEU A 106 22.77 -3.51 -8.31
C LEU A 106 23.14 -3.40 -6.82
N ASN A 107 23.08 -2.19 -6.27
CA ASN A 107 23.35 -1.92 -4.86
C ASN A 107 22.32 -0.93 -4.31
N ALA A 108 21.61 -1.33 -3.26
CA ALA A 108 20.53 -0.58 -2.65
C ALA A 108 20.91 0.15 -1.35
N ASP A 109 22.19 0.17 -0.95
CA ASP A 109 22.60 0.67 0.38
C ASP A 109 22.14 2.11 0.63
N THR A 110 22.26 2.99 -0.37
CA THR A 110 21.83 4.38 -0.24
C THR A 110 20.31 4.50 -0.05
N ASP A 111 19.53 3.69 -0.77
CA ASP A 111 18.07 3.74 -0.72
C ASP A 111 17.53 3.09 0.56
N VAL A 112 18.22 2.08 1.08
CA VAL A 112 17.96 1.52 2.41
C VAL A 112 18.14 2.58 3.50
N VAL A 113 19.25 3.34 3.47
CA VAL A 113 19.49 4.41 4.46
C VAL A 113 18.40 5.48 4.39
N LYS A 114 18.03 5.93 3.19
CA LYS A 114 16.93 6.89 2.99
C LYS A 114 15.60 6.34 3.54
N ARG A 115 15.30 5.08 3.20
CA ARG A 115 14.04 4.45 3.62
C ARG A 115 13.94 4.30 5.14
N LEU A 116 15.04 3.93 5.79
CA LEU A 116 15.11 3.87 7.26
C LEU A 116 14.84 5.24 7.89
N ASP A 117 15.41 6.31 7.31
CA ASP A 117 15.17 7.68 7.80
C ASP A 117 13.72 8.12 7.57
N GLU A 118 13.11 7.80 6.42
CA GLU A 118 11.69 8.03 6.17
C GLU A 118 10.78 7.31 7.19
N ILE A 119 11.08 6.03 7.49
CA ILE A 119 10.36 5.27 8.50
C ILE A 119 10.50 5.92 9.87
N ARG A 120 11.73 6.28 10.27
CA ARG A 120 12.00 6.99 11.52
C ARG A 120 11.16 8.27 11.64
N GLN A 121 11.16 9.10 10.59
CA GLN A 121 10.41 10.36 10.56
C GLN A 121 8.89 10.10 10.63
N SER A 122 8.38 9.13 9.88
CA SER A 122 6.94 8.79 9.88
C SER A 122 6.43 8.30 11.23
N MET A 123 7.32 7.64 12.00
CA MET A 123 7.03 7.20 13.36
C MET A 123 7.33 8.28 14.42
N ASN A 124 7.75 9.49 14.01
CA ASN A 124 8.17 10.58 14.90
C ASN A 124 9.27 10.18 15.89
N LEU A 125 10.19 9.32 15.48
CA LEU A 125 11.31 8.87 16.31
C LEU A 125 12.47 9.88 16.21
N PRO A 126 13.15 10.22 17.33
CA PRO A 126 14.17 11.25 17.32
C PRO A 126 15.49 10.82 16.67
N THR A 127 15.86 9.54 16.77
CA THR A 127 17.15 9.02 16.29
C THR A 127 17.01 7.66 15.61
N MET A 128 18.07 7.21 14.93
CA MET A 128 18.11 5.86 14.33
C MET A 128 18.17 4.77 15.39
N GLU A 129 18.78 5.03 16.53
CA GLU A 129 18.82 4.11 17.69
C GLU A 129 17.39 3.88 18.22
N ALA A 130 16.55 4.93 18.26
CA ALA A 130 15.16 4.79 18.65
C ALA A 130 14.36 3.94 17.64
N LEU A 131 14.72 3.98 16.34
CA LEU A 131 14.15 3.10 15.34
C LEU A 131 14.58 1.64 15.55
N GLU A 132 15.88 1.41 15.86
CA GLU A 132 16.41 0.09 16.18
C GLU A 132 15.68 -0.53 17.39
N GLU A 133 15.52 0.25 18.47
CA GLU A 133 14.76 -0.18 19.64
C GLU A 133 13.29 -0.48 19.32
N ALA A 134 12.65 0.33 18.46
CA ALA A 134 11.27 0.11 18.03
C ALA A 134 11.13 -1.19 17.21
N VAL A 135 12.08 -1.49 16.32
CA VAL A 135 12.12 -2.73 15.55
C VAL A 135 12.36 -3.94 16.48
N ALA A 136 13.31 -3.83 17.41
CA ALA A 136 13.59 -4.87 18.41
C ALA A 136 12.39 -5.10 19.34
N GLY A 137 11.66 -4.05 19.71
CA GLY A 137 10.42 -4.13 20.50
C GLY A 137 9.30 -4.91 19.82
N GLN A 138 9.37 -5.07 18.50
CA GLN A 138 8.45 -5.92 17.72
C GLN A 138 8.97 -7.35 17.52
N GLY A 139 10.07 -7.71 18.19
CA GLY A 139 10.66 -9.04 18.10
C GLY A 139 11.48 -9.30 16.82
N MET A 140 11.83 -8.25 16.07
CA MET A 140 12.65 -8.35 14.86
C MET A 140 14.10 -7.97 15.15
N ILE A 141 15.04 -8.62 14.47
CA ILE A 141 16.46 -8.24 14.47
C ILE A 141 16.63 -7.09 13.47
N TYR A 142 17.24 -5.97 13.91
CA TYR A 142 17.38 -4.77 13.08
C TYR A 142 18.18 -5.01 11.79
N GLU A 143 19.21 -5.86 11.84
CA GLU A 143 19.98 -6.21 10.64
C GLU A 143 19.13 -7.04 9.65
N ASP A 144 18.28 -7.94 10.13
CA ASP A 144 17.33 -8.68 9.27
C ASP A 144 16.33 -7.71 8.63
N PHE A 145 15.84 -6.72 9.39
CA PHE A 145 14.96 -5.68 8.86
C PHE A 145 15.63 -4.87 7.74
N LYS A 146 16.88 -4.46 7.93
CA LYS A 146 17.68 -3.77 6.90
C LYS A 146 17.91 -4.65 5.67
N GLN A 147 18.21 -5.95 5.89
CA GLN A 147 18.41 -6.89 4.80
C GLN A 147 17.11 -7.06 3.98
N ASN A 148 15.99 -7.22 4.63
CA ASN A 148 14.68 -7.31 3.97
C ASN A 148 14.37 -6.05 3.13
N LEU A 149 14.69 -4.85 3.63
CA LEU A 149 14.55 -3.62 2.85
C LEU A 149 15.48 -3.63 1.62
N ARG A 150 16.75 -4.05 1.79
CA ARG A 150 17.70 -4.16 0.69
C ARG A 150 17.20 -5.11 -0.39
N ASP A 151 16.78 -6.30 0.00
CA ASP A 151 16.30 -7.34 -0.92
C ASP A 151 15.02 -6.89 -1.64
N SER A 152 14.14 -6.15 -0.95
CA SER A 152 12.94 -5.55 -1.55
C SER A 152 13.29 -4.54 -2.66
N PHE A 153 14.28 -3.66 -2.45
CA PHE A 153 14.75 -2.74 -3.49
C PHE A 153 15.39 -3.49 -4.65
N LEU A 154 16.27 -4.45 -4.35
CA LEU A 154 16.98 -5.22 -5.36
C LEU A 154 16.01 -5.98 -6.26
N THR A 155 15.05 -6.69 -5.69
CA THR A 155 14.03 -7.44 -6.45
C THR A 155 13.15 -6.50 -7.27
N GLN A 156 12.73 -5.36 -6.72
CA GLN A 156 11.94 -4.37 -7.44
C GLN A 156 12.70 -3.83 -8.67
N TRP A 157 13.98 -3.55 -8.52
CA TRP A 157 14.79 -3.04 -9.65
C TRP A 157 15.02 -4.07 -10.73
N VAL A 158 15.25 -5.34 -10.36
CA VAL A 158 15.35 -6.42 -11.34
C VAL A 158 14.04 -6.54 -12.11
N ILE A 159 12.89 -6.57 -11.41
CA ILE A 159 11.58 -6.65 -12.03
C ILE A 159 11.35 -5.47 -12.98
N GLN A 160 11.64 -4.25 -12.53
CA GLN A 160 11.48 -3.07 -13.36
C GLN A 160 12.40 -3.09 -14.59
N ARG A 161 13.66 -3.52 -14.41
CA ARG A 161 14.67 -3.52 -15.47
C ARG A 161 14.45 -4.65 -16.46
N GLU A 162 14.24 -5.87 -15.99
CA GLU A 162 14.23 -7.06 -16.83
C GLU A 162 12.83 -7.41 -17.36
N VAL A 163 11.78 -6.98 -16.70
CA VAL A 163 10.39 -7.25 -17.07
C VAL A 163 9.66 -5.96 -17.45
N GLY A 164 9.56 -5.03 -16.50
CA GLY A 164 8.73 -3.82 -16.65
C GLY A 164 9.13 -2.96 -17.84
N SER A 165 10.45 -2.73 -18.04
CA SER A 165 10.97 -1.91 -19.15
C SER A 165 10.73 -2.50 -20.55
N ARG A 166 10.45 -3.79 -20.63
CA ARG A 166 10.19 -4.50 -21.89
C ARG A 166 8.70 -4.50 -22.27
N ILE A 167 7.83 -4.14 -21.32
CA ILE A 167 6.41 -4.05 -21.58
C ILE A 167 6.10 -2.71 -22.25
N GLN A 168 5.61 -2.79 -23.48
CA GLN A 168 5.17 -1.62 -24.23
C GLN A 168 3.66 -1.69 -24.42
N VAL A 169 3.00 -0.55 -24.22
CA VAL A 169 1.58 -0.37 -24.51
C VAL A 169 1.51 0.68 -25.62
N ALA A 170 1.14 0.26 -26.81
CA ALA A 170 1.06 1.15 -27.95
C ALA A 170 -0.17 2.09 -27.87
N PRO A 171 -0.08 3.34 -28.36
CA PRO A 171 -1.23 4.26 -28.38
C PRO A 171 -2.46 3.69 -29.08
N GLU A 172 -2.26 2.87 -30.12
CA GLU A 172 -3.33 2.19 -30.87
C GLU A 172 -4.07 1.17 -29.99
N GLU A 173 -3.38 0.53 -29.06
CA GLU A 173 -4.00 -0.43 -28.12
C GLU A 173 -4.82 0.31 -27.06
N ILE A 174 -4.33 1.44 -26.57
CA ILE A 174 -5.07 2.32 -25.64
C ILE A 174 -6.35 2.78 -26.31
N LYS A 175 -6.27 3.21 -27.59
CA LYS A 175 -7.43 3.60 -28.35
C LYS A 175 -8.40 2.45 -28.57
N ALA A 176 -7.91 1.27 -28.95
CA ALA A 176 -8.74 0.09 -29.16
C ALA A 176 -9.44 -0.36 -27.88
N TYR A 177 -8.73 -0.29 -26.74
CA TYR A 177 -9.32 -0.57 -25.43
C TYR A 177 -10.42 0.44 -25.10
N TYR A 178 -10.16 1.73 -25.27
CA TYR A 178 -11.15 2.78 -25.05
C TYR A 178 -12.41 2.58 -25.87
N ASP A 179 -12.25 2.35 -27.19
CA ASP A 179 -13.38 2.16 -28.11
C ASP A 179 -14.23 0.91 -27.75
N GLY A 180 -13.59 -0.16 -27.25
CA GLY A 180 -14.24 -1.41 -26.89
C GLY A 180 -14.84 -1.47 -25.47
N HIS A 181 -14.41 -0.59 -24.56
CA HIS A 181 -14.74 -0.67 -23.13
C HIS A 181 -15.34 0.62 -22.55
N GLN A 182 -16.00 1.42 -23.38
CA GLN A 182 -16.60 2.69 -22.93
C GLN A 182 -17.55 2.51 -21.74
N GLY A 183 -18.28 1.39 -21.69
CA GLY A 183 -19.17 1.08 -20.57
C GLY A 183 -18.45 0.91 -19.23
N ASP A 184 -17.22 0.37 -19.23
CA ASP A 184 -16.40 0.16 -18.05
C ASP A 184 -15.69 1.43 -17.61
N LEU A 185 -15.64 2.44 -18.49
CA LEU A 185 -14.99 3.72 -18.27
C LEU A 185 -15.94 4.78 -17.74
N VAL A 186 -17.24 4.52 -17.71
CA VAL A 186 -18.24 5.47 -17.19
C VAL A 186 -17.86 5.89 -15.78
N GLN A 187 -17.83 7.20 -15.56
CA GLN A 187 -17.58 7.79 -14.25
C GLN A 187 -18.85 8.47 -13.74
N PRO A 188 -19.16 8.38 -12.44
CA PRO A 188 -20.22 9.19 -11.87
C PRO A 188 -19.84 10.67 -11.92
N GLU A 189 -20.85 11.52 -12.08
CA GLU A 189 -20.68 12.96 -11.88
C GLU A 189 -20.38 13.22 -10.40
N GLY A 190 -19.39 14.07 -10.12
CA GLY A 190 -19.01 14.34 -8.74
C GLY A 190 -17.95 15.41 -8.60
N VAL A 191 -17.54 15.60 -7.36
CA VAL A 191 -16.61 16.65 -6.97
C VAL A 191 -15.68 16.14 -5.87
N GLU A 192 -14.42 16.48 -5.98
CA GLU A 192 -13.42 16.25 -4.94
C GLU A 192 -13.33 17.49 -4.07
N LEU A 193 -13.47 17.31 -2.76
CA LEU A 193 -13.59 18.40 -1.80
C LEU A 193 -12.58 18.31 -0.66
N GLN A 194 -12.18 19.47 -0.18
CA GLN A 194 -11.68 19.64 1.18
C GLN A 194 -12.71 20.38 2.01
N GLN A 195 -12.79 20.07 3.31
CA GLN A 195 -13.72 20.73 4.22
C GLN A 195 -13.06 21.19 5.52
N ILE A 196 -13.61 22.24 6.09
CA ILE A 196 -13.40 22.67 7.47
C ILE A 196 -14.78 22.72 8.11
N LEU A 197 -15.00 21.92 9.14
CA LEU A 197 -16.23 21.93 9.92
C LEU A 197 -15.96 22.54 11.29
N ILE A 198 -16.73 23.54 11.67
CA ILE A 198 -16.80 24.06 13.04
C ILE A 198 -18.11 23.57 13.63
N SER A 199 -18.02 22.54 14.47
CA SER A 199 -19.19 21.86 15.03
C SER A 199 -20.01 22.77 15.93
N THR A 200 -21.33 22.71 15.75
CA THR A 200 -22.31 23.34 16.63
C THR A 200 -23.13 22.30 17.42
N GLU A 201 -22.78 21.01 17.28
CA GLU A 201 -23.41 19.96 18.07
C GLU A 201 -23.15 20.16 19.56
N GLU A 202 -24.17 19.95 20.37
CA GLU A 202 -24.12 20.11 21.83
C GLU A 202 -23.72 21.53 22.32
N LYS A 203 -23.78 22.54 21.43
CA LYS A 203 -23.49 23.93 21.78
C LYS A 203 -24.73 24.71 22.16
N THR A 204 -24.56 25.60 23.14
CA THR A 204 -25.63 26.48 23.60
C THR A 204 -25.83 27.66 22.63
N ALA A 205 -27.02 28.28 22.67
CA ALA A 205 -27.31 29.46 21.85
C ALA A 205 -26.33 30.62 22.15
N GLU A 206 -25.76 30.68 23.34
CA GLU A 206 -24.81 31.71 23.76
C GLU A 206 -23.42 31.50 23.14
N GLU A 207 -23.04 30.28 22.78
CA GLU A 207 -21.76 29.94 22.16
C GLU A 207 -21.77 30.16 20.64
N LEU A 208 -22.94 30.09 19.99
CA LEU A 208 -23.05 30.21 18.52
C LEU A 208 -22.44 31.48 17.92
N PRO A 209 -22.53 32.67 18.54
CA PRO A 209 -21.89 33.87 17.98
C PRO A 209 -20.36 33.74 17.92
N ALA A 210 -19.73 33.15 18.92
CA ALA A 210 -18.28 32.94 18.93
C ALA A 210 -17.83 31.92 17.87
N LEU A 211 -18.61 30.86 17.63
CA LEU A 211 -18.34 29.89 16.58
C LEU A 211 -18.52 30.47 15.18
N ARG A 212 -19.53 31.33 14.98
CA ARG A 212 -19.69 32.06 13.71
C ARG A 212 -18.54 33.02 13.46
N GLN A 213 -18.05 33.70 14.50
CA GLN A 213 -16.85 34.54 14.38
C GLN A 213 -15.63 33.71 14.02
N LYS A 214 -15.38 32.56 14.68
CA LYS A 214 -14.29 31.64 14.35
C LYS A 214 -14.40 31.19 12.89
N ALA A 215 -15.58 30.80 12.42
CA ALA A 215 -15.79 30.39 11.03
C ALA A 215 -15.49 31.53 10.06
N ALA A 216 -15.92 32.75 10.35
CA ALA A 216 -15.64 33.92 9.53
C ALA A 216 -14.13 34.25 9.46
N GLU A 217 -13.43 34.13 10.56
CA GLU A 217 -11.96 34.35 10.61
C GLU A 217 -11.21 33.28 9.78
N VAL A 218 -11.61 32.01 9.90
CA VAL A 218 -11.04 30.90 9.11
C VAL A 218 -11.32 31.09 7.62
N LEU A 219 -12.56 31.48 7.25
CA LEU A 219 -12.92 31.76 5.87
C LEU A 219 -12.12 32.94 5.30
N ALA A 220 -11.95 34.01 6.08
CA ALA A 220 -11.17 35.17 5.66
C ALA A 220 -9.70 34.80 5.37
N LYS A 221 -9.07 34.00 6.22
CA LYS A 221 -7.71 33.48 6.03
C LYS A 221 -7.61 32.62 4.79
N ALA A 222 -8.57 31.69 4.61
CA ALA A 222 -8.60 30.82 3.45
C ALA A 222 -8.76 31.60 2.13
N LYS A 223 -9.66 32.61 2.10
CA LYS A 223 -9.84 33.50 0.94
C LYS A 223 -8.66 34.45 0.71
N ALA A 224 -7.88 34.75 1.74
CA ALA A 224 -6.63 35.50 1.62
C ALA A 224 -5.45 34.65 1.08
N GLY A 225 -5.66 33.33 0.84
CA GLY A 225 -4.66 32.45 0.24
C GLY A 225 -3.82 31.68 1.26
N GLU A 226 -4.19 31.69 2.55
CA GLU A 226 -3.55 30.79 3.54
C GLU A 226 -3.84 29.33 3.18
N ASP A 227 -2.89 28.43 3.48
CA ASP A 227 -3.02 27.01 3.16
C ASP A 227 -4.26 26.38 3.82
N PHE A 228 -5.24 26.01 2.98
CA PHE A 228 -6.49 25.40 3.43
C PHE A 228 -6.26 24.10 4.20
N ALA A 229 -5.25 23.33 3.82
CA ALA A 229 -4.89 22.09 4.51
C ALA A 229 -4.39 22.34 5.93
N ALA A 230 -3.59 23.39 6.14
CA ALA A 230 -3.14 23.80 7.46
C ALA A 230 -4.30 24.34 8.31
N LEU A 231 -5.18 25.16 7.71
CA LEU A 231 -6.37 25.67 8.38
C LEU A 231 -7.32 24.53 8.80
N ALA A 232 -7.48 23.52 7.96
CA ALA A 232 -8.30 22.34 8.28
C ALA A 232 -7.74 21.56 9.47
N ARG A 233 -6.43 21.28 9.49
CA ARG A 233 -5.78 20.59 10.63
C ARG A 233 -5.92 21.34 11.95
N GLN A 234 -5.91 22.68 11.90
CA GLN A 234 -5.91 23.52 13.10
C GLN A 234 -7.31 23.84 13.62
N ASN A 235 -8.31 23.90 12.74
CA ASN A 235 -9.59 24.49 13.09
C ASN A 235 -10.79 23.56 12.87
N SER A 236 -10.65 22.47 12.09
CA SER A 236 -11.75 21.58 11.78
C SER A 236 -12.01 20.60 12.91
N ASP A 237 -13.26 20.46 13.28
CA ASP A 237 -13.77 19.45 14.24
C ASP A 237 -14.16 18.14 13.54
N ASP A 238 -14.01 18.07 12.20
CA ASP A 238 -14.32 16.85 11.41
C ASP A 238 -13.16 15.85 11.42
N ALA A 239 -13.49 14.57 11.31
CA ALA A 239 -12.51 13.48 11.24
C ALA A 239 -11.52 13.61 10.07
N SER A 240 -11.87 14.35 9.01
CA SER A 240 -10.98 14.64 7.88
C SER A 240 -9.86 15.64 8.25
N ALA A 241 -9.91 16.32 9.41
CA ALA A 241 -8.88 17.26 9.84
C ALA A 241 -7.47 16.65 9.81
N GLY A 242 -7.32 15.40 10.29
CA GLY A 242 -6.06 14.66 10.23
C GLY A 242 -5.53 14.41 8.81
N ARG A 243 -6.43 14.40 7.82
CA ARG A 243 -6.14 14.28 6.39
C ARG A 243 -6.21 15.64 5.67
N ALA A 244 -5.90 16.72 6.39
CA ALA A 244 -5.90 18.09 5.84
C ALA A 244 -7.28 18.55 5.30
N GLY A 245 -8.35 18.04 5.89
CA GLY A 245 -9.72 18.32 5.46
C GLY A 245 -10.16 17.55 4.20
N ASN A 246 -9.32 16.67 3.64
CA ASN A 246 -9.67 15.94 2.42
C ASN A 246 -10.77 14.90 2.70
N VAL A 247 -11.93 15.09 2.07
CA VAL A 247 -13.08 14.16 2.11
C VAL A 247 -13.13 13.23 0.90
N GLY A 248 -12.26 13.45 -0.09
CA GLY A 248 -12.20 12.67 -1.32
C GLY A 248 -13.28 13.05 -2.32
N PHE A 249 -13.52 12.14 -3.26
CA PHE A 249 -14.55 12.28 -4.29
C PHE A 249 -15.93 11.96 -3.71
N ILE A 250 -16.89 12.83 -3.99
CA ILE A 250 -18.30 12.68 -3.62
C ILE A 250 -19.13 12.77 -4.89
N GLU A 251 -19.95 11.75 -5.14
CA GLU A 251 -20.91 11.78 -6.25
C GLU A 251 -21.93 12.91 -6.08
N SER A 252 -22.25 13.63 -7.15
CA SER A 252 -23.21 14.73 -7.12
C SER A 252 -24.57 14.34 -6.55
N ALA A 253 -25.00 13.09 -6.80
CA ALA A 253 -26.25 12.54 -6.27
C ALA A 253 -26.23 12.30 -4.75
N SER A 254 -25.06 12.21 -4.13
CA SER A 254 -24.88 11.99 -2.69
C SER A 254 -24.73 13.28 -1.89
N LEU A 255 -24.62 14.43 -2.57
CA LEU A 255 -24.52 15.73 -1.92
C LEU A 255 -25.88 16.17 -1.36
N SER A 256 -25.87 16.73 -0.15
CA SER A 256 -27.09 17.40 0.34
C SER A 256 -27.42 18.64 -0.53
N PRO A 257 -28.70 19.00 -0.65
CA PRO A 257 -29.12 20.15 -1.47
C PRO A 257 -28.39 21.46 -1.12
N GLU A 258 -28.11 21.67 0.17
CA GLU A 258 -27.41 22.86 0.68
C GLU A 258 -25.97 22.89 0.20
N ILE A 259 -25.25 21.74 0.29
CA ILE A 259 -23.87 21.62 -0.17
C ILE A 259 -23.82 21.75 -1.69
N ALA A 260 -24.69 21.03 -2.40
CA ALA A 260 -24.75 21.09 -3.86
C ALA A 260 -24.97 22.53 -4.37
N ALA A 261 -25.90 23.27 -3.76
CA ALA A 261 -26.16 24.67 -4.12
C ALA A 261 -24.96 25.59 -3.83
N ALA A 262 -24.30 25.40 -2.67
CA ALA A 262 -23.17 26.23 -2.27
C ALA A 262 -21.94 26.06 -3.15
N ILE A 263 -21.72 24.86 -3.72
CA ILE A 263 -20.57 24.58 -4.59
C ILE A 263 -20.90 24.66 -6.08
N ALA A 264 -22.19 24.82 -6.48
CA ALA A 264 -22.61 24.73 -7.88
C ALA A 264 -21.84 25.66 -8.83
N SER A 265 -21.56 26.89 -8.41
CA SER A 265 -20.84 27.88 -9.19
C SER A 265 -19.35 27.97 -8.91
N LEU A 266 -18.82 27.15 -8.01
CA LEU A 266 -17.42 27.23 -7.63
C LEU A 266 -16.55 26.51 -8.67
N GLU A 267 -15.52 27.20 -9.13
CA GLU A 267 -14.49 26.64 -9.99
C GLU A 267 -13.46 25.82 -9.18
N ARG A 268 -12.57 25.15 -9.89
CA ARG A 268 -11.44 24.43 -9.28
C ARG A 268 -10.63 25.36 -8.37
N ASN A 269 -10.27 24.90 -7.19
CA ASN A 269 -9.56 25.60 -6.12
C ASN A 269 -10.33 26.76 -5.47
N SER A 270 -11.60 26.98 -5.84
CA SER A 270 -12.44 27.98 -5.20
C SER A 270 -12.96 27.50 -3.85
N ILE A 271 -13.21 28.47 -2.97
CA ILE A 271 -13.67 28.26 -1.59
C ILE A 271 -15.09 28.77 -1.47
N SER A 272 -15.96 27.99 -0.83
CA SER A 272 -17.35 28.38 -0.57
C SER A 272 -17.42 29.51 0.48
N ASP A 273 -18.59 30.13 0.58
CA ASP A 273 -18.99 30.82 1.79
C ASP A 273 -19.27 29.79 2.92
N ILE A 274 -19.57 30.30 4.12
CA ILE A 274 -19.95 29.46 5.25
C ILE A 274 -21.30 28.83 4.94
N ILE A 275 -21.36 27.49 5.00
CA ILE A 275 -22.58 26.70 4.82
C ILE A 275 -23.06 26.29 6.21
N GLU A 276 -24.27 26.68 6.57
CA GLU A 276 -24.89 26.21 7.80
C GLU A 276 -25.50 24.82 7.55
N THR A 277 -25.01 23.83 8.28
CA THR A 277 -25.48 22.46 8.22
C THR A 277 -26.00 22.02 9.59
N ARG A 278 -26.64 20.86 9.65
CA ARG A 278 -27.07 20.26 10.93
C ARG A 278 -25.89 19.91 11.86
N TYR A 279 -24.69 19.76 11.32
CA TYR A 279 -23.47 19.42 12.09
C TYR A 279 -22.69 20.66 12.55
N GLY A 280 -22.95 21.80 11.91
CA GLY A 280 -22.24 23.04 12.21
C GLY A 280 -22.01 23.91 10.98
N LEU A 281 -21.01 24.79 11.11
CA LEU A 281 -20.60 25.74 10.10
C LEU A 281 -19.49 25.10 9.24
N MET A 282 -19.75 24.95 7.96
CA MET A 282 -18.87 24.25 7.01
C MET A 282 -18.30 25.23 5.98
N ILE A 283 -17.01 25.09 5.69
CA ILE A 283 -16.31 25.79 4.60
C ILE A 283 -15.75 24.70 3.68
N LEU A 284 -16.05 24.80 2.39
CA LEU A 284 -15.63 23.83 1.39
C LEU A 284 -14.65 24.46 0.40
N LYS A 285 -13.66 23.65 -0.04
CA LYS A 285 -12.81 23.96 -1.17
C LYS A 285 -12.97 22.89 -2.24
N VAL A 286 -13.29 23.31 -3.46
CA VAL A 286 -13.40 22.40 -4.63
C VAL A 286 -12.00 22.10 -5.16
N LEU A 287 -11.56 20.83 -5.12
CA LEU A 287 -10.27 20.41 -5.67
C LEU A 287 -10.38 20.07 -7.15
N SER A 288 -11.41 19.29 -7.50
CA SER A 288 -11.71 18.92 -8.89
C SER A 288 -13.19 18.68 -9.09
N ARG A 289 -13.64 18.70 -10.35
CA ARG A 289 -14.97 18.28 -10.77
C ARG A 289 -14.83 17.22 -11.85
N THR A 290 -15.60 16.16 -11.71
CA THR A 290 -15.73 15.12 -12.71
C THR A 290 -17.09 15.23 -13.35
N GLN A 291 -17.12 15.40 -14.65
CA GLN A 291 -18.37 15.30 -15.41
C GLN A 291 -18.75 13.83 -15.51
N GLY A 292 -20.02 13.52 -15.25
CA GLY A 292 -20.56 12.18 -15.41
C GLY A 292 -20.50 11.70 -16.86
N GLY A 293 -20.44 10.39 -17.05
CA GLY A 293 -20.41 9.78 -18.36
C GLY A 293 -19.05 9.17 -18.73
N VAL A 294 -18.84 8.92 -20.01
CA VAL A 294 -17.57 8.36 -20.52
C VAL A 294 -16.55 9.49 -20.64
N PRO A 295 -15.43 9.46 -19.89
CA PRO A 295 -14.38 10.46 -20.05
C PRO A 295 -13.77 10.35 -21.44
N THR A 296 -13.15 11.40 -21.93
CA THR A 296 -12.46 11.40 -23.22
C THR A 296 -11.29 10.41 -23.22
N LEU A 297 -10.82 10.03 -24.43
CA LEU A 297 -9.64 9.19 -24.57
C LEU A 297 -8.42 9.79 -23.84
N ALA A 298 -8.19 11.09 -23.96
CA ALA A 298 -7.08 11.77 -23.30
C ALA A 298 -7.16 11.71 -21.76
N GLU A 299 -8.35 11.84 -21.19
CA GLU A 299 -8.56 11.71 -19.74
C GLU A 299 -8.43 10.26 -19.25
N SER A 300 -8.68 9.29 -20.13
CA SER A 300 -8.62 7.86 -19.82
C SER A 300 -7.27 7.23 -20.09
N GLU A 301 -6.39 7.88 -20.84
CA GLU A 301 -5.15 7.35 -21.39
C GLU A 301 -4.25 6.72 -20.31
N THR A 302 -3.95 7.47 -19.25
CA THR A 302 -3.10 6.99 -18.15
C THR A 302 -3.70 5.76 -17.49
N ARG A 303 -4.99 5.78 -17.19
CA ARG A 303 -5.69 4.67 -16.52
C ARG A 303 -5.74 3.42 -17.40
N ILE A 304 -5.98 3.59 -18.71
CA ILE A 304 -5.98 2.47 -19.66
C ILE A 304 -4.56 1.93 -19.83
N HIS A 305 -3.56 2.79 -19.96
CA HIS A 305 -2.17 2.40 -20.03
C HIS A 305 -1.76 1.56 -18.81
N GLU A 306 -2.04 2.04 -17.60
CA GLU A 306 -1.75 1.31 -16.36
C GLU A 306 -2.46 -0.05 -16.33
N ARG A 307 -3.71 -0.12 -16.76
CA ARG A 307 -4.47 -1.37 -16.81
C ARG A 307 -3.84 -2.37 -17.76
N LEU A 308 -3.55 -1.96 -19.00
CA LEU A 308 -2.92 -2.81 -20.01
C LEU A 308 -1.52 -3.24 -19.58
N TYR A 309 -0.77 -2.34 -18.94
CA TYR A 309 0.52 -2.66 -18.36
C TYR A 309 0.40 -3.73 -17.25
N LEU A 310 -0.53 -3.57 -16.31
CA LEU A 310 -0.77 -4.54 -15.24
C LEU A 310 -1.24 -5.90 -15.76
N GLU A 311 -2.02 -5.94 -16.83
CA GLU A 311 -2.44 -7.19 -17.47
C GLU A 311 -1.26 -7.95 -18.10
N ARG A 312 -0.22 -7.23 -18.56
CA ARG A 312 0.99 -7.80 -19.19
C ARG A 312 2.08 -8.16 -18.22
N ILE A 313 2.22 -7.41 -17.14
CA ILE A 313 3.34 -7.64 -16.22
C ILE A 313 3.26 -9.00 -15.54
N GLN A 314 2.06 -9.50 -15.22
CA GLN A 314 1.87 -10.78 -14.55
C GLN A 314 2.35 -11.99 -15.39
N PRO A 315 1.95 -12.15 -16.66
CA PRO A 315 2.47 -13.23 -17.50
C PRO A 315 3.96 -13.06 -17.79
N ALA A 316 4.45 -11.83 -18.05
CA ALA A 316 5.86 -11.57 -18.31
C ALA A 316 6.74 -11.91 -17.08
N MET A 317 6.27 -11.62 -15.88
CA MET A 317 6.95 -12.00 -14.63
C MET A 317 7.04 -13.51 -14.48
N ARG A 318 5.95 -14.25 -14.75
CA ARG A 318 5.96 -15.72 -14.67
C ARG A 318 6.94 -16.34 -15.68
N GLU A 319 6.99 -15.80 -16.88
CA GLU A 319 7.94 -16.23 -17.90
C GLU A 319 9.39 -15.95 -17.46
N TYR A 320 9.65 -14.77 -16.95
CA TYR A 320 10.96 -14.39 -16.45
C TYR A 320 11.42 -15.26 -15.27
N LEU A 321 10.56 -15.49 -14.28
CA LEU A 321 10.86 -16.40 -13.17
C LEU A 321 11.09 -17.82 -13.63
N THR A 322 10.31 -18.30 -14.62
CA THR A 322 10.53 -19.60 -15.23
C THR A 322 11.92 -19.69 -15.87
N THR A 323 12.36 -18.63 -16.54
CA THR A 323 13.71 -18.56 -17.12
C THR A 323 14.79 -18.61 -16.01
N LEU A 324 14.65 -17.80 -14.95
CA LEU A 324 15.59 -17.82 -13.83
C LEU A 324 15.66 -19.21 -13.15
N ARG A 325 14.54 -19.89 -13.01
CA ARG A 325 14.46 -21.25 -12.48
C ARG A 325 15.13 -22.29 -13.37
N GLN A 326 15.09 -22.12 -14.70
CA GLN A 326 15.76 -22.99 -15.67
C GLN A 326 17.28 -22.78 -15.64
N GLU A 327 17.74 -21.57 -15.44
CA GLU A 327 19.15 -21.21 -15.39
C GLU A 327 19.78 -21.52 -14.03
N GLY A 328 18.98 -21.51 -12.94
CA GLY A 328 19.46 -21.71 -11.57
C GLY A 328 19.45 -23.18 -11.13
N PHE A 329 20.26 -23.45 -10.09
CA PHE A 329 20.21 -24.72 -9.37
C PHE A 329 19.24 -24.60 -8.18
N ILE A 330 18.18 -25.43 -8.16
CA ILE A 330 17.19 -25.48 -7.08
C ILE A 330 17.10 -26.90 -6.55
N SER A 331 17.32 -27.07 -5.26
CA SER A 331 17.19 -28.35 -4.57
C SER A 331 16.26 -28.19 -3.36
N ILE A 332 15.20 -28.99 -3.31
CA ILE A 332 14.20 -28.95 -2.23
C ILE A 332 14.35 -30.19 -1.37
N LYS A 333 14.38 -30.04 -0.04
CA LYS A 333 14.44 -31.14 0.91
C LYS A 333 13.17 -32.00 0.84
N PRO A 334 13.29 -33.34 0.90
CA PRO A 334 12.12 -34.22 0.97
C PRO A 334 11.16 -33.84 2.10
N GLY A 335 9.87 -33.75 1.79
CA GLY A 335 8.82 -33.32 2.73
C GLY A 335 8.36 -31.87 2.51
N TYR A 336 9.07 -31.08 1.71
CA TYR A 336 8.66 -29.74 1.28
C TYR A 336 8.30 -29.74 -0.20
N VAL A 337 7.40 -28.85 -0.59
CA VAL A 337 6.89 -28.75 -1.98
C VAL A 337 7.06 -27.32 -2.48
N ASP A 338 7.81 -27.18 -3.56
CA ASP A 338 7.85 -25.96 -4.37
C ASP A 338 6.82 -26.07 -5.51
N SER A 339 5.72 -25.33 -5.40
CA SER A 339 4.65 -25.32 -6.41
C SER A 339 5.09 -24.72 -7.76
N GLY A 340 6.25 -24.07 -7.82
CA GLY A 340 6.86 -23.50 -9.02
C GLY A 340 7.89 -24.42 -9.70
N ALA A 341 8.13 -25.63 -9.17
CA ALA A 341 9.12 -26.55 -9.71
C ALA A 341 8.83 -26.90 -11.18
N ILE A 342 9.87 -26.83 -12.03
CA ILE A 342 9.77 -27.18 -13.45
C ILE A 342 9.93 -28.69 -13.60
N PRO A 343 9.00 -29.41 -14.24
CA PRO A 343 9.01 -30.89 -14.31
C PRO A 343 10.28 -31.53 -14.85
N ALA A 344 11.10 -30.80 -15.60
CA ALA A 344 12.32 -31.34 -16.23
C ALA A 344 13.56 -31.37 -15.34
N GLN A 345 13.55 -30.74 -14.17
CA GLN A 345 14.70 -30.73 -13.24
C GLN A 345 14.74 -31.94 -12.29
N ALA A 346 13.73 -32.78 -12.30
CA ALA A 346 13.68 -34.02 -11.48
C ALA A 346 14.57 -35.15 -11.98
N SER A 347 15.40 -34.95 -13.00
CA SER A 347 16.17 -36.03 -13.63
C SER A 347 17.60 -35.65 -13.97
N ILE A 348 18.40 -35.29 -12.97
CA ILE A 348 19.84 -35.55 -13.04
C ILE A 348 20.27 -36.11 -11.68
N ARG A 349 20.48 -37.40 -11.71
CA ARG A 349 21.13 -38.19 -10.63
C ARG A 349 22.62 -37.91 -10.59
#